data_e3271bae3ccfb0fe0faaa2d6e5b5bfdc
#
_entry.id   e3271bae3ccfb0fe0faaa2d6e5b5bfdc
#
_cell.length_a   1.000
_cell.length_b   1.000
_cell.length_c   1.000
_cell.angle_alpha   90.00
_cell.angle_beta   90.00
_cell.angle_gamma   90.00
#
_symmetry.space_group_name_H-M   'P 1'
#
loop_
_entity.id
_entity.type
_entity.pdbx_description
1 polymer ?
#
loop_
_entity_poly.entity_id
_entity_poly.type
_entity_poly.pdbx_seq_one_letter_code
_entity_poly.pdbx_strand_id
1 'polypeptide(L)'
;MKKVDAIIKPFKLDEVKEALNEIGIQGITVSEVKGFGRQKGHTELYRGAEYVVDFIPKIKLEIIVADDILLKVIEVIEKSAKTGRIGDGKIFVTPVEAVVRIRTGETGEDAL
;
A
#
# COMPACT_ATOMS: atom_id res chain seq x y z
N MET A 1 7.36 -0.77 -16.83
CA MET A 1 7.28 -1.14 -15.41
C MET A 1 6.73 0.02 -14.61
N LYS A 2 5.92 -0.27 -13.64
CA LYS A 2 5.31 0.73 -12.76
C LYS A 2 5.45 0.32 -11.30
N LYS A 3 5.59 1.32 -10.45
CA LYS A 3 5.51 1.13 -9.01
C LYS A 3 4.11 1.51 -8.54
N VAL A 4 3.48 0.61 -7.84
CA VAL A 4 2.18 0.83 -7.19
C VAL A 4 2.43 0.99 -5.70
N ASP A 5 2.09 2.15 -5.18
CA ASP A 5 2.09 2.43 -3.75
C ASP A 5 0.63 2.49 -3.29
N ALA A 6 0.27 1.68 -2.31
CA ALA A 6 -1.08 1.69 -1.75
C ALA A 6 -1.03 1.98 -0.26
N ILE A 7 -1.74 3.01 0.17
CA ILE A 7 -1.90 3.33 1.59
C ILE A 7 -3.29 2.82 1.98
N ILE A 8 -3.33 1.87 2.92
CA ILE A 8 -4.55 1.16 3.29
C ILE A 8 -4.74 1.13 4.81
N LYS A 9 -5.94 0.80 5.24
CA LYS A 9 -6.21 0.52 6.65
C LYS A 9 -5.46 -0.74 7.09
N PRO A 10 -4.84 -0.76 8.29
CA PRO A 10 -4.01 -1.90 8.71
C PRO A 10 -4.72 -3.25 8.70
N PHE A 11 -6.00 -3.30 9.11
CA PHE A 11 -6.74 -4.56 9.16
C PHE A 11 -7.10 -5.14 7.78
N LYS A 12 -6.85 -4.38 6.71
CA LYS A 12 -7.07 -4.83 5.33
C LYS A 12 -5.84 -5.51 4.71
N LEU A 13 -4.71 -5.48 5.38
CA LEU A 13 -3.45 -6.01 4.83
C LEU A 13 -3.57 -7.46 4.35
N ASP A 14 -4.11 -8.34 5.18
CA ASP A 14 -4.19 -9.76 4.83
C ASP A 14 -5.09 -10.01 3.62
N GLU A 15 -6.24 -9.35 3.56
CA GLU A 15 -7.15 -9.48 2.41
C GLU A 15 -6.48 -9.00 1.11
N VAL A 16 -5.80 -7.86 1.16
CA VAL A 16 -5.11 -7.31 -0.01
C VAL A 16 -3.96 -8.22 -0.46
N LYS A 17 -3.17 -8.71 0.49
CA LYS A 17 -2.07 -9.64 0.21
C LYS A 17 -2.57 -10.91 -0.47
N GLU A 18 -3.62 -11.52 0.05
CA GLU A 18 -4.20 -12.73 -0.54
C GLU A 18 -4.76 -12.48 -1.94
N ALA A 19 -5.47 -11.36 -2.12
CA ALA A 19 -6.04 -11.01 -3.42
C ALA A 19 -4.94 -10.78 -4.47
N LEU A 20 -3.84 -10.13 -4.10
CA LEU A 20 -2.69 -9.93 -4.99
C LEU A 20 -2.00 -11.26 -5.31
N ASN A 21 -1.87 -12.14 -4.33
CA ASN A 21 -1.27 -13.45 -4.54
C ASN A 21 -2.08 -14.30 -5.54
N GLU A 22 -3.40 -14.21 -5.49
CA GLU A 22 -4.29 -14.92 -6.43
C GLU A 22 -4.06 -14.54 -7.89
N ILE A 23 -3.61 -13.31 -8.17
CA ILE A 23 -3.28 -12.86 -9.53
C ILE A 23 -1.78 -12.99 -9.85
N GLY A 24 -1.02 -13.69 -9.00
CA GLY A 24 0.38 -14.00 -9.25
C GLY A 24 1.38 -12.98 -8.74
N ILE A 25 0.96 -11.99 -7.96
CA ILE A 25 1.88 -11.02 -7.33
C ILE A 25 2.42 -11.62 -6.04
N GLN A 26 3.74 -11.81 -5.98
CA GLN A 26 4.42 -12.38 -4.82
C GLN A 26 5.35 -11.39 -4.12
N GLY A 27 5.97 -10.48 -4.87
CA GLY A 27 6.90 -9.50 -4.34
C GLY A 27 6.17 -8.25 -3.84
N ILE A 28 5.95 -8.16 -2.55
CA ILE A 28 5.27 -7.03 -1.90
C ILE A 28 6.15 -6.54 -0.76
N THR A 29 6.41 -5.24 -0.72
CA THR A 29 7.08 -4.59 0.41
C THR A 29 6.03 -3.89 1.26
N VAL A 30 6.08 -4.11 2.55
CA VAL A 30 5.10 -3.59 3.50
C VAL A 30 5.80 -2.71 4.52
N SER A 31 5.25 -1.51 4.76
CA SER A 31 5.72 -0.61 5.80
C SER A 31 4.55 -0.17 6.66
N GLU A 32 4.80 -0.02 7.96
CA GLU A 32 3.89 0.65 8.86
C GLU A 32 4.16 2.15 8.76
N VAL A 33 3.12 2.92 8.49
CA VAL A 33 3.20 4.37 8.33
C VAL A 33 2.11 5.04 9.15
N LYS A 34 2.21 6.34 9.30
CA LYS A 34 1.18 7.15 9.94
C LYS A 34 0.67 8.16 8.94
N GLY A 35 -0.65 8.29 8.87
CA GLY A 35 -1.30 9.22 7.98
C GLY A 35 -2.06 10.31 8.72
N PHE A 36 -2.08 11.48 8.13
CA PHE A 36 -2.97 12.57 8.52
C PHE A 36 -3.83 12.93 7.31
N GLY A 37 -5.14 13.00 7.52
CA GLY A 37 -6.04 13.30 6.43
C GLY A 37 -7.47 13.51 6.92
N ARG A 38 -8.43 13.13 6.08
CA ARG A 38 -9.86 13.33 6.38
C ARG A 38 -10.35 12.45 7.52
N GLN A 39 -9.74 11.29 7.72
CA GLN A 39 -10.00 10.46 8.91
C GLN A 39 -9.25 11.08 10.08
N LYS A 40 -9.95 11.72 10.98
CA LYS A 40 -9.34 12.37 12.13
C LYS A 40 -8.89 11.35 13.18
N GLY A 41 -7.85 11.71 13.93
CA GLY A 41 -7.41 10.97 15.08
C GLY A 41 -8.39 11.11 16.26
N HIS A 42 -7.98 10.63 17.40
CA HIS A 42 -8.75 10.65 18.64
C HIS A 42 -8.07 11.55 19.67
N THR A 43 -8.82 11.90 20.72
CA THR A 43 -8.29 12.68 21.85
C THR A 43 -7.75 11.73 22.90
N GLU A 44 -6.56 12.00 23.39
CA GLU A 44 -5.94 11.28 24.49
C GLU A 44 -5.64 12.23 25.66
N LEU A 45 -5.66 11.69 26.89
CA LEU A 45 -5.26 12.41 28.08
C LEU A 45 -3.81 12.08 28.43
N TYR A 46 -3.02 13.13 28.64
CA TYR A 46 -1.65 12.98 29.11
C TYR A 46 -1.35 14.06 30.14
N ARG A 47 -0.97 13.65 31.35
CA ARG A 47 -0.70 14.56 32.48
C ARG A 47 -1.81 15.57 32.75
N GLY A 48 -3.07 15.12 32.60
CA GLY A 48 -4.23 15.97 32.84
C GLY A 48 -4.59 16.93 31.71
N ALA A 49 -3.86 16.93 30.61
CA ALA A 49 -4.16 17.71 29.42
C ALA A 49 -4.69 16.80 28.28
N GLU A 50 -5.65 17.29 27.52
CA GLU A 50 -6.14 16.61 26.34
C GLU A 50 -5.25 16.89 25.14
N TYR A 51 -4.90 15.84 24.40
CA TYR A 51 -4.16 15.93 23.14
C TYR A 51 -4.97 15.29 22.02
N VAL A 52 -5.07 15.98 20.91
CA VAL A 52 -5.65 15.40 19.69
C VAL A 52 -4.56 14.56 19.00
N VAL A 53 -4.85 13.28 18.80
CA VAL A 53 -3.97 12.40 18.04
C VAL A 53 -4.35 12.53 16.58
N ASP A 54 -3.58 13.31 15.83
CA ASP A 54 -3.87 13.63 14.43
C ASP A 54 -3.41 12.56 13.45
N PHE A 55 -2.37 11.81 13.83
CA PHE A 55 -1.81 10.77 12.98
C PHE A 55 -2.42 9.40 13.29
N ILE A 56 -2.83 8.72 12.24
CA ILE A 56 -3.49 7.42 12.33
C ILE A 56 -2.60 6.37 11.67
N PRO A 57 -2.43 5.19 12.31
CA PRO A 57 -1.67 4.09 11.71
C PRO A 57 -2.28 3.66 10.37
N LYS A 58 -1.41 3.46 9.40
CA LYS A 58 -1.72 2.95 8.06
C LYS A 58 -0.67 1.93 7.65
N ILE A 59 -0.99 1.17 6.63
CA ILE A 59 -0.03 0.28 5.97
C ILE A 59 0.26 0.84 4.58
N LYS A 60 1.54 0.86 4.21
CA LYS A 60 1.98 1.16 2.86
C LYS A 60 2.45 -0.12 2.19
N LEU A 61 1.84 -0.44 1.07
CA LEU A 61 2.28 -1.53 0.19
C LEU A 61 3.03 -0.94 -0.99
N GLU A 62 4.16 -1.53 -1.35
CA GLU A 62 4.93 -1.18 -2.54
C GLU A 62 5.09 -2.40 -3.43
N ILE A 63 4.70 -2.27 -4.69
CA ILE A 63 4.73 -3.36 -5.66
C ILE A 63 5.25 -2.82 -6.98
N ILE A 64 6.20 -3.53 -7.60
CA ILE A 64 6.66 -3.22 -8.95
C ILE A 64 6.03 -4.22 -9.90
N VAL A 65 5.38 -3.73 -10.94
CA VAL A 65 4.65 -4.58 -11.90
C VAL A 65 4.97 -4.20 -13.33
N ALA A 66 4.81 -5.17 -14.23
CA ALA A 66 4.83 -4.91 -15.68
C ALA A 66 3.59 -4.08 -16.07
N ASP A 67 3.72 -3.31 -17.14
CA ASP A 67 2.64 -2.40 -17.57
C ASP A 67 1.34 -3.15 -17.90
N ASP A 68 1.43 -4.35 -18.44
CA ASP A 68 0.28 -5.13 -18.89
C ASP A 68 -0.63 -5.62 -17.75
N ILE A 69 -0.12 -5.74 -16.54
CA ILE A 69 -0.90 -6.19 -15.37
C ILE A 69 -1.33 -5.01 -14.46
N LEU A 70 -0.87 -3.80 -14.74
CA LEU A 70 -1.09 -2.65 -13.86
C LEU A 70 -2.56 -2.41 -13.52
N LEU A 71 -3.44 -2.36 -14.51
CA LEU A 71 -4.86 -2.09 -14.27
C LEU A 71 -5.50 -3.17 -13.41
N LYS A 72 -5.11 -4.42 -13.60
CA LYS A 72 -5.61 -5.52 -12.79
C LYS A 72 -5.15 -5.41 -11.33
N VAL A 73 -3.91 -5.03 -11.11
CA VAL A 73 -3.36 -4.82 -9.76
C VAL A 73 -4.12 -3.71 -9.04
N ILE A 74 -4.34 -2.58 -9.71
CA ILE A 74 -5.11 -1.46 -9.15
C ILE A 74 -6.52 -1.90 -8.77
N GLU A 75 -7.21 -2.59 -9.66
CA GLU A 75 -8.58 -3.10 -9.41
C GLU A 75 -8.63 -4.02 -8.20
N VAL A 76 -7.69 -4.96 -8.11
CA VAL A 76 -7.62 -5.93 -7.01
C VAL A 76 -7.39 -5.23 -5.67
N ILE A 77 -6.46 -4.27 -5.62
CA ILE A 77 -6.20 -3.52 -4.40
C ILE A 77 -7.42 -2.68 -4.00
N GLU A 78 -8.02 -1.98 -4.95
CA GLU A 78 -9.19 -1.14 -4.68
C GLU A 78 -10.33 -1.98 -4.07
N LYS A 79 -10.67 -3.11 -4.68
CA LYS A 79 -11.75 -3.97 -4.20
C LYS A 79 -11.46 -4.58 -2.84
N SER A 80 -10.24 -5.08 -2.62
CA SER A 80 -9.88 -5.78 -1.38
C SER A 80 -9.64 -4.84 -0.20
N ALA A 81 -9.20 -3.60 -0.46
CA ALA A 81 -8.93 -2.62 0.59
C ALA A 81 -10.14 -1.76 0.97
N LYS A 82 -11.15 -1.71 0.12
CA LYS A 82 -12.29 -0.80 0.29
C LYS A 82 -13.20 -1.20 1.45
N THR A 83 -13.54 -0.23 2.30
CA THR A 83 -14.61 -0.33 3.29
C THR A 83 -15.79 0.58 2.94
N GLY A 84 -15.58 1.58 2.10
CA GLY A 84 -16.55 2.61 1.77
C GLY A 84 -16.58 3.76 2.77
N ARG A 85 -15.68 3.76 3.75
CA ARG A 85 -15.59 4.79 4.78
C ARG A 85 -14.36 5.66 4.60
N ILE A 86 -14.38 6.85 5.20
CA ILE A 86 -13.24 7.74 5.23
C ILE A 86 -12.03 7.01 5.82
N GLY A 87 -10.88 7.22 5.22
CA GLY A 87 -9.63 6.59 5.67
C GLY A 87 -9.25 5.33 4.90
N ASP A 88 -10.00 4.95 3.87
CA ASP A 88 -9.68 3.78 3.05
C ASP A 88 -8.32 3.89 2.35
N GLY A 89 -7.83 5.11 2.14
CA GLY A 89 -6.52 5.34 1.58
C GLY A 89 -6.53 5.66 0.10
N LYS A 90 -5.34 5.54 -0.51
CA LYS A 90 -5.14 5.88 -1.92
C LYS A 90 -4.13 4.94 -2.56
N ILE A 91 -4.18 4.87 -3.87
CA ILE A 91 -3.22 4.15 -4.69
C ILE A 91 -2.49 5.16 -5.56
N PHE A 92 -1.16 5.09 -5.56
CA PHE A 92 -0.30 5.94 -6.38
C PHE A 92 0.47 5.07 -7.36
N VAL A 93 0.61 5.53 -8.60
CA VAL A 93 1.36 4.81 -9.62
C VAL A 93 2.43 5.74 -10.17
N THR A 94 3.65 5.25 -10.21
CA THR A 94 4.79 5.99 -10.77
C THR A 94 5.57 5.11 -11.75
N PRO A 95 6.19 5.70 -12.78
CA PRO A 95 7.07 4.96 -13.69
C PRO A 95 8.32 4.46 -12.96
N VAL A 96 8.79 3.29 -13.34
CA VAL A 96 10.06 2.72 -12.87
C VAL A 96 11.00 2.61 -14.05
N GLU A 97 12.12 3.31 -13.98
CA GLU A 97 13.10 3.35 -15.08
C GLU A 97 13.95 2.09 -15.15
N ALA A 98 14.29 1.52 -13.99
CA ALA A 98 15.16 0.34 -13.94
C ALA A 98 14.86 -0.50 -12.71
N VAL A 99 15.01 -1.81 -12.86
CA VAL A 99 14.94 -2.79 -11.77
C VAL A 99 16.12 -3.74 -11.92
N VAL A 100 16.78 -4.04 -10.81
CA VAL A 100 17.85 -5.04 -10.76
C VAL A 100 17.59 -5.95 -9.56
N ARG A 101 17.55 -7.25 -9.81
CA ARG A 101 17.47 -8.23 -8.72
C ARG A 101 18.87 -8.42 -8.14
N ILE A 102 19.03 -8.14 -6.86
CA ILE A 102 20.35 -8.13 -6.22
C ILE A 102 21.01 -9.53 -6.28
N ARG A 103 20.25 -10.58 -5.98
CA ARG A 103 20.81 -11.94 -5.93
C ARG A 103 21.32 -12.45 -7.28
N THR A 104 20.62 -12.15 -8.36
CA THR A 104 20.87 -12.75 -9.66
C THR A 104 21.48 -11.79 -10.68
N GLY A 105 21.35 -10.47 -10.45
CA GLY A 105 21.74 -9.46 -11.43
C GLY A 105 20.78 -9.33 -12.61
N GLU A 106 19.65 -10.04 -12.60
CA GLU A 106 18.61 -9.88 -13.61
C GLU A 106 18.07 -8.46 -13.63
N THR A 107 17.73 -7.97 -14.82
CA THR A 107 17.27 -6.60 -15.02
C THR A 107 15.92 -6.55 -15.71
N GLY A 108 15.25 -5.39 -15.60
CA GLY A 108 13.96 -5.16 -16.26
C GLY A 108 12.88 -6.11 -15.76
N GLU A 109 12.00 -6.54 -16.66
CA GLU A 109 10.87 -7.41 -16.30
C GLU A 109 11.31 -8.78 -15.77
N ASP A 110 12.48 -9.26 -16.18
CA ASP A 110 13.03 -10.52 -15.67
C ASP A 110 13.38 -10.43 -14.18
N ALA A 111 13.52 -9.23 -13.65
CA ALA A 111 13.80 -8.98 -12.24
C ALA A 111 12.55 -8.87 -11.35
N LEU A 112 11.38 -8.90 -11.95
CA LEU A 112 10.10 -8.77 -11.23
C LEU A 112 9.64 -10.08 -10.59
#